data_2ffbf9d0ebe238ee9343d18aa18d5263
#
_entry.id   2ffbf9d0ebe238ee9343d18aa18d5263
#
_cell.length_a   1.000
_cell.length_b   1.000
_cell.length_c   1.000
_cell.angle_alpha   90.00
_cell.angle_beta   90.00
_cell.angle_gamma   90.00
#
_symmetry.space_group_name_H-M   'P 1'
#
loop_
_entity.id
_entity.type
_entity.pdbx_description
1 polymer ?
#
loop_
_entity_poly.entity_id
_entity_poly.type
_entity_poly.pdbx_seq_one_letter_code
_entity_poly.pdbx_strand_id
1 'polypeptide(L)'
;MKKIAGFCLILLLLLLTECAPKTKIWTSNPVIQTSGNQYYEAQVETLKRDKKREYNFFVLFRLTVKNRTEKNLEIDWNKTRYIYNGRTRGGFVFTGIKAEDIKNLTIPFDIVFPGHTFSKEIAPIKLIAWAPLRDRSVGKDESSLSPGIIPEGENGIFLVVRQNGQEIREKITLNIETKDDK
;
A
#
# COMPACT_ATOMS: atom_id res chain seq x y z
N MET A 1 -23.72 -25.85 51.91
CA MET A 1 -24.09 -25.52 50.50
C MET A 1 -23.68 -24.11 50.03
N LYS A 2 -23.71 -23.05 50.88
CA LYS A 2 -23.35 -21.66 50.48
C LYS A 2 -21.84 -21.46 50.15
N LYS A 3 -20.91 -22.26 50.70
CA LYS A 3 -19.47 -22.14 50.43
C LYS A 3 -19.02 -22.71 49.07
N ILE A 4 -19.74 -23.69 48.55
CA ILE A 4 -19.45 -24.32 47.24
C ILE A 4 -19.88 -23.38 46.08
N ALA A 5 -21.00 -22.66 46.23
CA ALA A 5 -21.47 -21.73 45.23
C ALA A 5 -20.52 -20.55 44.99
N GLY A 6 -19.85 -20.06 46.07
CA GLY A 6 -18.86 -18.99 45.97
C GLY A 6 -17.58 -19.42 45.27
N PHE A 7 -17.15 -20.68 45.44
CA PHE A 7 -15.94 -21.20 44.81
C PHE A 7 -16.16 -21.42 43.30
N CYS A 8 -17.32 -21.91 42.86
CA CYS A 8 -17.68 -22.04 41.47
C CYS A 8 -17.77 -20.66 40.73
N LEU A 9 -18.28 -19.63 41.42
CA LEU A 9 -18.38 -18.29 40.82
C LEU A 9 -17.00 -17.67 40.61
N ILE A 10 -16.06 -17.85 41.52
CA ILE A 10 -14.66 -17.36 41.38
C ILE A 10 -13.94 -18.12 40.26
N LEU A 11 -14.15 -19.44 40.12
CA LEU A 11 -13.53 -20.22 39.08
C LEU A 11 -14.08 -19.83 37.69
N LEU A 12 -15.38 -19.49 37.58
CA LEU A 12 -16.00 -19.02 36.32
C LEU A 12 -15.46 -17.63 35.90
N LEU A 13 -15.20 -16.74 36.87
CA LEU A 13 -14.61 -15.42 36.61
C LEU A 13 -13.16 -15.50 36.10
N LEU A 14 -12.38 -16.50 36.55
CA LEU A 14 -11.01 -16.71 36.08
C LEU A 14 -10.94 -17.23 34.64
N LEU A 15 -11.99 -17.84 34.11
CA LEU A 15 -12.06 -18.33 32.74
C LEU A 15 -12.40 -17.23 31.71
N LEU A 16 -12.80 -16.03 32.15
CA LEU A 16 -13.18 -14.91 31.27
C LEU A 16 -12.04 -13.96 30.93
N THR A 17 -10.84 -14.18 31.48
CA THR A 17 -9.72 -13.21 31.35
C THR A 17 -8.83 -13.40 30.13
N GLU A 18 -9.08 -14.38 29.24
CA GLU A 18 -8.12 -14.70 28.15
C GLU A 18 -8.54 -14.24 26.74
N CYS A 19 -9.61 -13.49 26.58
CA CYS A 19 -10.04 -13.01 25.25
C CYS A 19 -9.74 -11.53 25.00
N ALA A 20 -8.55 -11.01 25.39
CA ALA A 20 -8.10 -9.73 24.84
C ALA A 20 -7.68 -9.95 23.37
N PRO A 21 -8.24 -9.23 22.41
CA PRO A 21 -7.81 -9.33 21.02
C PRO A 21 -6.33 -8.93 20.94
N LYS A 22 -5.47 -9.87 20.53
CA LYS A 22 -4.05 -9.59 20.29
C LYS A 22 -3.93 -8.59 19.17
N THR A 23 -3.32 -7.46 19.43
CA THR A 23 -2.99 -6.45 18.43
C THR A 23 -1.86 -6.98 17.56
N LYS A 24 -2.03 -6.94 16.23
CA LYS A 24 -0.95 -7.32 15.31
C LYS A 24 -0.16 -6.08 14.91
N ILE A 25 1.17 -6.17 14.99
CA ILE A 25 2.09 -5.14 14.48
C ILE A 25 2.53 -5.56 13.08
N TRP A 26 2.31 -4.67 12.12
CA TRP A 26 2.71 -4.85 10.73
C TRP A 26 4.06 -4.21 10.48
N THR A 27 4.98 -4.97 9.89
CA THR A 27 6.33 -4.54 9.54
C THR A 27 6.62 -4.86 8.08
N SER A 28 7.47 -4.06 7.43
CA SER A 28 8.01 -4.37 6.10
C SER A 28 9.51 -4.63 6.17
N ASN A 29 9.97 -5.60 5.40
CA ASN A 29 11.38 -5.94 5.31
C ASN A 29 11.79 -6.04 3.82
N PRO A 30 12.69 -5.15 3.36
CA PRO A 30 13.20 -3.98 4.07
C PRO A 30 12.10 -2.93 4.30
N VAL A 31 12.34 -1.94 5.18
CA VAL A 31 11.43 -0.81 5.41
C VAL A 31 11.31 0.04 4.14
N ILE A 32 12.44 0.27 3.46
CA ILE A 32 12.53 0.93 2.16
C ILE A 32 13.31 0.00 1.24
N GLN A 33 12.70 -0.42 0.16
CA GLN A 33 13.38 -1.18 -0.88
C GLN A 33 13.88 -0.23 -1.95
N THR A 34 15.19 -0.24 -2.17
CA THR A 34 15.84 0.55 -3.24
C THR A 34 16.27 -0.37 -4.37
N SER A 35 16.07 0.07 -5.60
CA SER A 35 16.60 -0.53 -6.81
C SER A 35 17.13 0.57 -7.71
N GLY A 36 18.15 0.29 -8.52
CA GLY A 36 18.74 1.30 -9.39
C GLY A 36 19.43 0.72 -10.60
N ASN A 37 19.46 1.51 -11.65
CA ASN A 37 20.14 1.22 -12.90
C ASN A 37 20.83 2.50 -13.41
N GLN A 38 21.38 2.46 -14.65
CA GLN A 38 22.06 3.63 -15.24
C GLN A 38 21.14 4.82 -15.49
N TYR A 39 19.82 4.64 -15.52
CA TYR A 39 18.84 5.70 -15.83
C TYR A 39 18.27 6.34 -14.59
N TYR A 40 17.97 5.57 -13.55
CA TYR A 40 17.34 6.08 -12.34
C TYR A 40 17.66 5.24 -11.10
N GLU A 41 17.35 5.81 -9.96
CA GLU A 41 17.17 5.11 -8.69
C GLU A 41 15.72 5.17 -8.30
N ALA A 42 15.14 4.03 -7.94
CA ALA A 42 13.78 3.94 -7.45
C ALA A 42 13.74 3.37 -6.04
N GLN A 43 12.84 3.91 -5.21
CA GLN A 43 12.61 3.48 -3.85
C GLN A 43 11.12 3.20 -3.65
N VAL A 44 10.82 2.14 -2.92
CA VAL A 44 9.46 1.75 -2.53
C VAL A 44 9.41 1.56 -1.03
N GLU A 45 8.48 2.23 -0.37
CA GLU A 45 8.15 2.02 1.04
C GLU A 45 6.65 1.80 1.20
N THR A 46 6.26 1.09 2.25
CA THR A 46 4.86 0.89 2.62
C THR A 46 4.41 1.95 3.61
N LEU A 47 3.20 2.48 3.42
CA LEU A 47 2.65 3.54 4.27
C LEU A 47 1.39 3.06 4.99
N LYS A 48 1.25 3.50 6.24
CA LYS A 48 0.01 3.39 7.02
C LYS A 48 -0.90 4.57 6.69
N ARG A 49 -2.20 4.35 6.71
CA ARG A 49 -3.17 5.42 6.50
C ARG A 49 -3.36 6.18 7.80
N ASP A 50 -3.14 7.50 7.75
CA ASP A 50 -3.49 8.50 8.76
C ASP A 50 -2.76 8.43 10.12
N LYS A 51 -2.12 9.58 10.44
CA LYS A 51 -1.44 9.82 11.72
C LYS A 51 -2.40 9.93 12.93
N LYS A 52 -3.71 10.09 12.71
CA LYS A 52 -4.73 10.28 13.77
C LYS A 52 -5.42 8.99 14.21
N ARG A 53 -5.39 7.93 13.40
CA ARG A 53 -5.86 6.60 13.79
C ARG A 53 -4.69 5.66 13.62
N GLU A 54 -4.20 5.07 14.71
CA GLU A 54 -3.16 4.05 14.71
C GLU A 54 -3.64 2.77 14.00
N TYR A 55 -3.75 2.84 12.69
CA TYR A 55 -3.88 1.63 11.92
C TYR A 55 -2.52 0.94 11.91
N ASN A 56 -2.47 -0.27 12.45
CA ASN A 56 -1.24 -1.06 12.50
C ASN A 56 -0.91 -1.73 11.16
N PHE A 57 -1.64 -1.46 10.07
CA PHE A 57 -1.50 -2.10 8.77
C PHE A 57 -1.14 -1.09 7.67
N PHE A 58 -0.51 -1.61 6.59
CA PHE A 58 -0.16 -0.82 5.42
C PHE A 58 -1.30 -0.79 4.40
N VAL A 59 -1.47 0.35 3.73
CA VAL A 59 -2.53 0.56 2.72
C VAL A 59 -2.04 1.23 1.44
N LEU A 60 -0.87 1.85 1.46
CA LEU A 60 -0.29 2.58 0.34
C LEU A 60 1.18 2.19 0.17
N PHE A 61 1.69 2.41 -1.04
CA PHE A 61 3.11 2.51 -1.30
C PHE A 61 3.46 3.96 -1.60
N ARG A 62 4.64 4.40 -1.17
CA ARG A 62 5.31 5.57 -1.74
C ARG A 62 6.35 5.08 -2.73
N LEU A 63 6.17 5.47 -3.99
CA LEU A 63 7.17 5.29 -5.03
C LEU A 63 7.95 6.60 -5.18
N THR A 64 9.26 6.52 -5.04
CA THR A 64 10.19 7.62 -5.30
C THR A 64 11.10 7.22 -6.45
N VAL A 65 11.27 8.11 -7.45
CA VAL A 65 12.13 7.88 -8.62
C VAL A 65 13.03 9.08 -8.80
N LYS A 66 14.34 8.88 -8.69
CA LYS A 66 15.37 9.90 -8.96
C LYS A 66 15.96 9.67 -10.35
N ASN A 67 15.79 10.63 -11.25
CA ASN A 67 16.38 10.61 -12.59
C ASN A 67 17.90 10.86 -12.50
N ARG A 68 18.70 9.93 -13.02
CA ARG A 68 20.16 10.00 -13.04
C ARG A 68 20.73 10.43 -14.40
N THR A 69 19.87 10.80 -15.33
CA THR A 69 20.26 11.13 -16.71
C THR A 69 20.00 12.60 -17.03
N GLU A 70 20.53 13.05 -18.16
CA GLU A 70 20.31 14.39 -18.72
C GLU A 70 19.02 14.50 -19.56
N LYS A 71 18.19 13.45 -19.58
CA LYS A 71 16.95 13.38 -20.36
C LYS A 71 15.76 13.11 -19.46
N ASN A 72 14.58 13.53 -19.89
CA ASN A 72 13.34 13.23 -19.16
C ASN A 72 13.10 11.72 -19.08
N LEU A 73 12.59 11.27 -17.94
CA LEU A 73 12.01 9.96 -17.75
C LEU A 73 10.49 10.09 -17.66
N GLU A 74 9.77 9.13 -18.18
CA GLU A 74 8.30 9.06 -18.16
C GLU A 74 7.87 7.81 -17.41
N ILE A 75 7.15 7.93 -16.31
CA ILE A 75 6.58 6.80 -15.59
C ILE A 75 5.29 6.37 -16.29
N ASP A 76 5.28 5.16 -16.82
CA ASP A 76 4.11 4.58 -17.53
C ASP A 76 3.18 3.85 -16.56
N TRP A 77 2.17 4.57 -16.04
CA TRP A 77 1.18 4.01 -15.13
C TRP A 77 0.28 2.96 -15.78
N ASN A 78 0.08 3.03 -17.11
CA ASN A 78 -0.73 2.06 -17.84
C ASN A 78 -0.03 0.69 -17.95
N LYS A 79 1.30 0.63 -17.72
CA LYS A 79 2.10 -0.60 -17.73
C LYS A 79 2.69 -0.96 -16.37
N THR A 80 2.81 0.00 -15.45
CA THR A 80 3.25 -0.24 -14.08
C THR A 80 2.22 -1.10 -13.34
N ARG A 81 2.67 -2.16 -12.65
CA ARG A 81 1.78 -3.17 -12.03
C ARG A 81 2.14 -3.43 -10.58
N TYR A 82 1.12 -3.69 -9.78
CA TYR A 82 1.26 -4.25 -8.45
C TYR A 82 1.70 -5.71 -8.52
N ILE A 83 2.65 -6.09 -7.67
CA ILE A 83 3.11 -7.48 -7.50
C ILE A 83 2.66 -7.97 -6.14
N TYR A 84 2.14 -9.20 -6.11
CA TYR A 84 1.85 -9.94 -4.90
C TYR A 84 2.26 -11.40 -5.08
N ASN A 85 3.16 -11.89 -4.21
CA ASN A 85 3.71 -13.25 -4.22
C ASN A 85 4.16 -13.67 -5.63
N GLY A 86 5.04 -12.85 -6.24
CA GLY A 86 5.64 -13.08 -7.55
C GLY A 86 4.72 -12.87 -8.76
N ARG A 87 3.42 -12.51 -8.55
CA ARG A 87 2.44 -12.35 -9.63
C ARG A 87 1.97 -10.90 -9.75
N THR A 88 1.80 -10.43 -10.98
CA THR A 88 1.18 -9.12 -11.23
C THR A 88 -0.33 -9.15 -10.95
N ARG A 89 -0.86 -8.13 -10.26
CA ARG A 89 -2.24 -8.07 -9.75
C ARG A 89 -2.99 -6.80 -10.15
N GLY A 90 -2.69 -6.21 -11.29
CA GLY A 90 -3.32 -4.99 -11.78
C GLY A 90 -2.45 -3.75 -11.60
N GLY A 91 -3.02 -2.58 -11.89
CA GLY A 91 -2.34 -1.30 -11.80
C GLY A 91 -2.49 -0.64 -10.42
N PHE A 92 -2.23 0.67 -10.42
CA PHE A 92 -2.33 1.52 -9.25
C PHE A 92 -3.34 2.65 -9.45
N VAL A 93 -3.87 3.15 -8.33
CA VAL A 93 -4.62 4.41 -8.27
C VAL A 93 -3.92 5.37 -7.32
N PHE A 94 -4.12 6.65 -7.54
CA PHE A 94 -3.55 7.75 -6.76
C PHE A 94 -4.40 9.00 -6.90
N THR A 95 -4.15 10.01 -6.09
CA THR A 95 -4.88 11.28 -6.13
C THR A 95 -4.79 11.92 -7.52
N GLY A 96 -5.93 12.37 -8.05
CA GLY A 96 -6.02 13.04 -9.35
C GLY A 96 -6.26 12.11 -10.55
N ILE A 97 -6.30 10.78 -10.37
CA ILE A 97 -6.67 9.84 -11.42
C ILE A 97 -8.20 9.72 -11.52
N LYS A 98 -8.73 9.67 -12.73
CA LYS A 98 -10.17 9.46 -12.97
C LYS A 98 -10.46 7.99 -13.27
N ALA A 99 -11.68 7.55 -12.95
CA ALA A 99 -12.11 6.17 -13.20
C ALA A 99 -12.06 5.81 -14.70
N GLU A 100 -12.38 6.78 -15.56
CA GLU A 100 -12.32 6.63 -17.04
C GLU A 100 -10.89 6.39 -17.53
N ASP A 101 -9.89 7.09 -16.95
CA ASP A 101 -8.48 6.92 -17.33
C ASP A 101 -7.98 5.52 -17.04
N ILE A 102 -8.42 4.95 -15.91
CA ILE A 102 -8.09 3.58 -15.51
C ILE A 102 -8.75 2.57 -16.48
N LYS A 103 -10.05 2.77 -16.75
CA LYS A 103 -10.83 1.88 -17.61
C LYS A 103 -10.29 1.85 -19.04
N ASN A 104 -9.90 3.01 -19.56
CA ASN A 104 -9.45 3.17 -20.94
C ASN A 104 -7.93 3.02 -21.11
N LEU A 105 -7.18 2.80 -20.02
CA LEU A 105 -5.71 2.76 -20.01
C LEU A 105 -5.07 4.05 -20.58
N THR A 106 -5.67 5.18 -20.25
CA THR A 106 -5.26 6.52 -20.70
C THR A 106 -4.66 7.36 -19.55
N ILE A 107 -4.13 6.70 -18.53
CA ILE A 107 -3.49 7.39 -17.40
C ILE A 107 -2.28 8.16 -17.93
N PRO A 108 -2.22 9.49 -17.71
CA PRO A 108 -1.09 10.30 -18.15
C PRO A 108 0.23 9.83 -17.51
N PHE A 109 1.33 9.98 -18.26
CA PHE A 109 2.66 9.76 -17.70
C PHE A 109 3.01 10.84 -16.69
N ASP A 110 3.74 10.47 -15.63
CA ASP A 110 4.46 11.45 -14.82
C ASP A 110 5.88 11.62 -15.39
N ILE A 111 6.29 12.87 -15.57
CA ILE A 111 7.60 13.21 -16.13
C ILE A 111 8.56 13.52 -14.97
N VAL A 112 9.71 12.86 -14.97
CA VAL A 112 10.80 13.13 -14.04
C VAL A 112 11.93 13.80 -14.79
N PHE A 113 12.11 15.11 -14.54
CA PHE A 113 13.13 15.92 -15.21
C PHE A 113 14.56 15.47 -14.84
N PRO A 114 15.56 15.78 -15.67
CA PRO A 114 16.97 15.48 -15.39
C PRO A 114 17.41 15.88 -13.99
N GLY A 115 18.05 14.97 -13.25
CA GLY A 115 18.53 15.20 -11.90
C GLY A 115 17.46 15.37 -10.81
N HIS A 116 16.16 15.42 -11.16
CA HIS A 116 15.09 15.61 -10.20
C HIS A 116 14.60 14.29 -9.61
N THR A 117 13.92 14.43 -8.47
CA THR A 117 13.26 13.33 -7.76
C THR A 117 11.75 13.53 -7.81
N PHE A 118 11.07 12.49 -8.26
CA PHE A 118 9.61 12.34 -8.23
C PHE A 118 9.20 11.50 -7.02
N SER A 119 8.07 11.81 -6.39
CA SER A 119 7.50 10.98 -5.33
C SER A 119 5.98 10.99 -5.40
N LYS A 120 5.36 9.82 -5.29
CA LYS A 120 3.90 9.67 -5.33
C LYS A 120 3.43 8.53 -4.43
N GLU A 121 2.33 8.77 -3.71
CA GLU A 121 1.61 7.74 -2.95
C GLU A 121 0.61 7.05 -3.86
N ILE A 122 0.65 5.72 -3.89
CA ILE A 122 -0.12 4.88 -4.80
C ILE A 122 -0.75 3.71 -4.05
N ALA A 123 -1.96 3.32 -4.45
CA ALA A 123 -2.67 2.16 -3.91
C ALA A 123 -2.91 1.12 -5.01
N PRO A 124 -2.74 -0.18 -4.72
CA PRO A 124 -3.11 -1.23 -5.68
C PRO A 124 -4.62 -1.20 -5.97
N ILE A 125 -5.01 -1.10 -7.24
CA ILE A 125 -6.42 -1.03 -7.63
C ILE A 125 -7.24 -2.25 -7.16
N LYS A 126 -6.62 -3.42 -7.10
CA LYS A 126 -7.26 -4.67 -6.65
C LYS A 126 -7.57 -4.69 -5.15
N LEU A 127 -6.95 -3.81 -4.37
CA LEU A 127 -7.14 -3.71 -2.92
C LEU A 127 -8.04 -2.54 -2.54
N ILE A 128 -8.64 -1.83 -3.50
CA ILE A 128 -9.57 -0.75 -3.19
C ILE A 128 -10.87 -1.35 -2.68
N ALA A 129 -11.19 -1.02 -1.44
CA ALA A 129 -12.49 -1.32 -0.86
C ALA A 129 -13.46 -0.18 -1.19
N TRP A 130 -14.63 -0.50 -1.70
CA TRP A 130 -15.76 0.41 -1.68
C TRP A 130 -16.14 0.63 -0.22
N ALA A 131 -15.92 1.84 0.30
CA ALA A 131 -16.42 2.16 1.63
C ALA A 131 -17.95 2.03 1.60
N PRO A 132 -18.57 1.17 2.44
CA PRO A 132 -20.02 1.11 2.49
C PRO A 132 -20.53 2.48 2.89
N LEU A 133 -21.55 2.97 2.18
CA LEU A 133 -22.23 4.25 2.35
C LEU A 133 -22.86 4.38 3.76
N ARG A 134 -22.08 4.40 4.82
CA ARG A 134 -22.55 4.60 6.20
C ARG A 134 -22.55 6.06 6.64
N ASP A 135 -21.91 6.93 5.90
CA ASP A 135 -21.88 8.36 6.25
C ASP A 135 -22.47 9.19 5.11
N ARG A 136 -23.81 9.34 5.15
CA ARG A 136 -24.56 10.22 4.26
C ARG A 136 -24.42 11.71 4.61
N SER A 137 -23.60 12.05 5.62
CA SER A 137 -23.51 13.39 6.19
C SER A 137 -22.35 14.22 5.70
N VAL A 138 -21.39 13.63 4.95
CA VAL A 138 -20.27 14.37 4.38
C VAL A 138 -20.45 14.50 2.88
N GLY A 139 -20.39 15.75 2.40
CA GLY A 139 -20.67 16.15 1.05
C GLY A 139 -20.09 15.23 -0.02
N LYS A 140 -20.81 15.17 -1.12
CA LYS A 140 -20.57 14.37 -2.33
C LYS A 140 -19.19 14.59 -2.94
N ASP A 141 -18.14 14.13 -2.29
CA ASP A 141 -16.86 13.89 -2.95
C ASP A 141 -16.87 12.45 -3.48
N GLU A 142 -17.15 12.33 -4.78
CA GLU A 142 -17.13 11.05 -5.52
C GLU A 142 -15.76 10.36 -5.51
N SER A 143 -14.76 10.93 -4.83
CA SER A 143 -13.36 10.50 -4.80
C SER A 143 -12.94 9.68 -3.58
N SER A 144 -13.86 9.27 -2.71
CA SER A 144 -13.50 8.50 -1.51
C SER A 144 -13.24 7.01 -1.79
N LEU A 145 -12.35 6.72 -2.73
CA LEU A 145 -11.77 5.39 -2.86
C LEU A 145 -10.93 5.11 -1.60
N SER A 146 -11.37 4.16 -0.79
CA SER A 146 -10.65 3.76 0.41
C SER A 146 -9.64 2.68 0.06
N PRO A 147 -8.31 2.94 0.17
CA PRO A 147 -7.31 1.89 -0.02
C PRO A 147 -7.54 0.76 0.98
N GLY A 148 -7.51 -0.48 0.49
CA GLY A 148 -7.56 -1.66 1.32
C GLY A 148 -6.21 -2.02 1.91
N ILE A 149 -6.20 -3.01 2.80
CA ILE A 149 -4.99 -3.49 3.47
C ILE A 149 -4.10 -4.21 2.47
N ILE A 150 -2.82 -3.85 2.43
CA ILE A 150 -1.80 -4.59 1.67
C ILE A 150 -1.52 -5.88 2.44
N PRO A 151 -1.67 -7.08 1.85
CA PRO A 151 -1.58 -8.34 2.58
C PRO A 151 -0.15 -8.70 2.99
N GLU A 152 -0.02 -9.64 3.92
CA GLU A 152 1.26 -10.27 4.27
C GLU A 152 1.86 -11.00 3.07
N GLY A 153 3.21 -11.09 3.03
CA GLY A 153 3.97 -11.75 1.97
C GLY A 153 4.75 -10.78 1.09
N GLU A 154 5.26 -11.27 -0.03
CA GLU A 154 5.99 -10.44 -1.01
C GLU A 154 5.03 -9.48 -1.70
N ASN A 155 5.30 -8.18 -1.55
CA ASN A 155 4.55 -7.10 -2.16
C ASN A 155 5.50 -6.17 -2.92
N GLY A 156 5.01 -5.48 -3.96
CA GLY A 156 5.88 -4.55 -4.67
C GLY A 156 5.30 -3.99 -5.94
N ILE A 157 6.20 -3.42 -6.74
CA ILE A 157 5.89 -2.68 -7.96
C ILE A 157 6.73 -3.25 -9.11
N PHE A 158 6.07 -3.62 -10.20
CA PHE A 158 6.70 -3.77 -11.49
C PHE A 158 6.63 -2.41 -12.17
N LEU A 159 7.72 -1.65 -12.03
CA LEU A 159 7.84 -0.29 -12.52
C LEU A 159 8.20 -0.30 -14.01
N VAL A 160 7.50 0.50 -14.80
CA VAL A 160 7.81 0.74 -16.21
C VAL A 160 8.07 2.22 -16.41
N VAL A 161 9.28 2.55 -16.83
CA VAL A 161 9.74 3.91 -17.13
C VAL A 161 10.13 3.96 -18.59
N ARG A 162 9.93 5.10 -19.24
CA ARG A 162 10.36 5.33 -20.63
C ARG A 162 11.40 6.44 -20.69
N GLN A 163 12.35 6.28 -21.58
CA GLN A 163 13.25 7.34 -22.02
C GLN A 163 13.46 7.26 -23.52
N ASN A 164 13.18 8.32 -24.27
CA ASN A 164 13.30 8.38 -25.72
C ASN A 164 12.56 7.20 -26.42
N GLY A 165 11.38 6.83 -25.93
CA GLY A 165 10.59 5.71 -26.47
C GLY A 165 11.07 4.31 -26.05
N GLN A 166 12.22 4.17 -25.43
CA GLN A 166 12.72 2.91 -24.88
C GLN A 166 12.09 2.64 -23.52
N GLU A 167 11.55 1.43 -23.31
CA GLU A 167 11.03 0.97 -22.02
C GLU A 167 12.14 0.35 -21.17
N ILE A 168 12.18 0.81 -19.91
CA ILE A 168 13.04 0.28 -18.85
C ILE A 168 12.12 -0.30 -17.80
N ARG A 169 12.33 -1.55 -17.43
CA ARG A 169 11.45 -2.31 -16.54
C ARG A 169 12.23 -2.75 -15.31
N GLU A 170 11.63 -2.57 -14.14
CA GLU A 170 12.24 -2.91 -12.85
C GLU A 170 11.23 -3.59 -11.95
N LYS A 171 11.62 -4.69 -11.29
CA LYS A 171 10.85 -5.34 -10.23
C LYS A 171 11.40 -4.90 -8.88
N ILE A 172 10.59 -4.22 -8.05
CA ILE A 172 10.96 -3.72 -6.74
C ILE A 172 10.00 -4.31 -5.72
N THR A 173 10.49 -5.20 -4.84
CA THR A 173 9.63 -5.93 -3.89
C THR A 173 10.19 -5.88 -2.47
N LEU A 174 9.29 -5.89 -1.49
CA LEU A 174 9.54 -6.00 -0.07
C LEU A 174 8.61 -7.05 0.53
N ASN A 175 8.94 -7.56 1.69
CA ASN A 175 8.11 -8.54 2.39
C ASN A 175 7.35 -7.86 3.54
N ILE A 176 6.04 -8.11 3.65
CA ILE A 176 5.20 -7.64 4.75
C ILE A 176 4.95 -8.81 5.70
N GLU A 177 5.21 -8.58 6.98
CA GLU A 177 5.04 -9.55 8.06
C GLU A 177 4.18 -8.97 9.17
N THR A 178 3.48 -9.84 9.90
CA THR A 178 2.78 -9.47 11.13
C THR A 178 3.41 -10.18 12.32
N LYS A 179 3.49 -9.47 13.44
CA LYS A 179 3.91 -10.02 14.74
C LYS A 179 2.83 -9.74 15.77
N ASP A 180 2.58 -10.70 16.66
CA ASP A 180 1.70 -10.46 17.81
C ASP A 180 2.38 -9.43 18.73
N ASP A 181 1.62 -8.41 19.11
CA ASP A 181 2.03 -7.48 20.18
C ASP A 181 2.04 -8.26 21.51
N LYS A 182 3.16 -8.22 22.21
CA LYS A 182 3.36 -8.99 23.46
C LYS A 182 2.76 -8.28 24.65
#